data_98033b8f33eda87aba8a0444baaaba12
#
_entry.id   98033b8f33eda87aba8a0444baaaba12
#
_cell.length_a   1.000
_cell.length_b   1.000
_cell.length_c   1.000
_cell.angle_alpha   90.00
_cell.angle_beta   90.00
_cell.angle_gamma   90.00
#
_symmetry.space_group_name_H-M   'P 1'
#
loop_
_entity.id
_entity.type
_entity.pdbx_description
1 polymer ?
#
loop_
_entity_poly.entity_id
_entity_poly.type
_entity_poly.pdbx_seq_one_letter_code
_entity_poly.pdbx_strand_id
1 'polypeptide(L)'
;MNAKFSRTVLALAAITVSLAGSALGQYQQHPQNQQSHSGFWFSAGLGYGSLGCQGCNGRTGGMSGNIALGGSLSEKVLLGVSSNGWVKSQNGTTLSVNAITAAVRFYPSARGGFFLLGGLGVGFVSAAVTGFGSGSESGVGALLGLGYDIPLSHSIRLTPYWNGFAMNSSNIDANVGQIGLGITVR
;
A
#
# COMPACT_ATOMS: atom_id res chain seq x y z
N MET A 1 -36.49 -4.63 4.06
CA MET A 1 -35.11 -4.40 4.52
C MET A 1 -34.26 -4.06 3.31
N ASN A 2 -33.70 -2.98 3.33
CA ASN A 2 -33.32 -1.90 2.43
C ASN A 2 -32.26 -2.23 1.38
N ALA A 3 -32.69 -2.30 0.11
CA ALA A 3 -31.87 -2.47 -1.10
C ALA A 3 -31.24 -1.14 -1.61
N LYS A 4 -30.99 -0.16 -0.74
CA LYS A 4 -30.46 1.16 -1.15
C LYS A 4 -28.94 1.35 -0.97
N PHE A 5 -28.25 0.42 -0.33
CA PHE A 5 -26.81 0.58 -0.02
C PHE A 5 -25.85 0.11 -1.15
N SER A 6 -26.36 -0.65 -2.14
CA SER A 6 -25.52 -1.26 -3.17
C SER A 6 -25.20 -0.34 -4.37
N ARG A 7 -25.93 0.77 -4.53
CA ARG A 7 -25.77 1.62 -5.74
C ARG A 7 -24.70 2.72 -5.62
N THR A 8 -24.32 3.08 -4.41
CA THR A 8 -23.37 4.19 -4.17
C THR A 8 -21.90 3.75 -4.28
N VAL A 9 -21.60 2.49 -4.06
CA VAL A 9 -20.21 1.97 -4.13
C VAL A 9 -19.74 1.76 -5.57
N LEU A 10 -20.65 1.47 -6.51
CA LEU A 10 -20.31 1.29 -7.93
C LEU A 10 -20.01 2.60 -8.67
N ALA A 11 -20.51 3.72 -8.18
CA ALA A 11 -20.29 5.02 -8.83
C ALA A 11 -18.89 5.61 -8.57
N LEU A 12 -18.23 5.25 -7.47
CA LEU A 12 -16.87 5.73 -7.16
C LEU A 12 -15.77 5.02 -7.94
N ALA A 13 -16.00 3.79 -8.39
CA ALA A 13 -15.03 3.03 -9.15
C ALA A 13 -14.90 3.48 -10.63
N ALA A 14 -15.90 4.17 -11.16
CA ALA A 14 -15.93 4.58 -12.57
C ALA A 14 -15.22 5.92 -12.87
N ILE A 15 -14.93 6.74 -11.85
CA ILE A 15 -14.36 8.09 -12.05
C ILE A 15 -12.83 8.08 -12.15
N THR A 16 -12.16 7.00 -11.73
CA THR A 16 -10.69 6.95 -11.68
C THR A 16 -10.00 6.54 -12.97
N VAL A 17 -10.75 6.09 -14.00
CA VAL A 17 -10.13 5.59 -15.24
C VAL A 17 -9.95 6.68 -16.31
N SER A 18 -10.67 7.80 -16.24
CA SER A 18 -10.65 8.84 -17.28
C SER A 18 -9.53 9.88 -17.17
N LEU A 19 -8.75 9.92 -16.10
CA LEU A 19 -7.65 10.87 -15.92
C LEU A 19 -6.27 10.35 -16.35
N ALA A 20 -6.15 9.08 -16.72
CA ALA A 20 -4.89 8.48 -17.17
C ALA A 20 -4.56 8.74 -18.66
N GLY A 21 -5.49 9.31 -19.43
CA GLY A 21 -5.36 9.45 -20.88
C GLY A 21 -4.51 10.60 -21.38
N SER A 22 -4.16 11.59 -20.56
CA SER A 22 -3.50 12.82 -21.01
C SER A 22 -2.00 12.93 -20.72
N ALA A 23 -1.42 11.96 -20.01
CA ALA A 23 -0.01 11.98 -19.62
C ALA A 23 0.93 11.21 -20.59
N LEU A 24 0.41 10.66 -21.69
CA LEU A 24 1.20 9.81 -22.61
C LEU A 24 1.88 10.59 -23.76
N GLY A 25 1.91 11.90 -23.72
CA GLY A 25 2.25 12.75 -24.86
C GLY A 25 3.63 13.40 -24.89
N GLN A 26 4.64 12.96 -24.13
CA GLN A 26 6.01 13.48 -24.29
C GLN A 26 7.07 12.38 -24.16
N TYR A 27 7.18 11.56 -25.20
CA TYR A 27 8.38 10.73 -25.40
C TYR A 27 9.46 11.56 -26.08
N GLN A 28 10.36 12.15 -25.32
CA GLN A 28 11.69 12.50 -25.83
C GLN A 28 12.57 11.25 -25.80
N GLN A 29 13.03 10.83 -26.96
CA GLN A 29 14.01 9.78 -27.13
C GLN A 29 15.31 10.17 -26.43
N HIS A 30 15.66 9.48 -25.36
CA HIS A 30 16.98 9.52 -24.73
C HIS A 30 17.65 8.15 -24.87
N PRO A 31 18.97 8.10 -25.07
CA PRO A 31 19.69 6.85 -25.39
C PRO A 31 19.56 5.82 -24.27
N GLN A 32 19.42 4.57 -24.72
CA GLN A 32 19.22 3.36 -23.93
C GLN A 32 20.22 3.21 -22.78
N ASN A 33 19.71 2.76 -21.63
CA ASN A 33 20.37 2.29 -20.40
C ASN A 33 20.39 3.21 -19.17
N GLN A 34 19.49 4.18 -19.03
CA GLN A 34 19.31 4.82 -17.74
C GLN A 34 17.97 4.39 -17.14
N GLN A 35 18.00 3.62 -16.03
CA GLN A 35 16.84 3.44 -15.16
C GLN A 35 16.50 4.82 -14.57
N SER A 36 15.70 5.60 -15.28
CA SER A 36 15.20 6.86 -14.76
C SER A 36 13.95 6.60 -13.90
N HIS A 37 13.98 7.02 -12.64
CA HIS A 37 12.82 6.99 -11.74
C HIS A 37 11.95 8.24 -11.96
N SER A 38 11.66 8.59 -13.21
CA SER A 38 10.90 9.80 -13.58
C SER A 38 9.48 9.46 -14.04
N GLY A 39 8.54 10.36 -13.74
CA GLY A 39 7.15 10.24 -14.17
C GLY A 39 6.20 9.71 -13.09
N PHE A 40 5.02 9.31 -13.54
CA PHE A 40 4.01 8.66 -12.70
C PHE A 40 4.39 7.19 -12.46
N TRP A 41 4.08 6.70 -11.27
CA TRP A 41 4.29 5.30 -10.93
C TRP A 41 3.08 4.73 -10.18
N PHE A 42 2.87 3.43 -10.38
CA PHE A 42 1.86 2.63 -9.69
C PHE A 42 2.51 1.33 -9.22
N SER A 43 2.16 0.88 -8.02
CA SER A 43 2.65 -0.38 -7.46
C SER A 43 1.51 -1.10 -6.77
N ALA A 44 1.41 -2.41 -6.99
CA ALA A 44 0.48 -3.28 -6.27
C ALA A 44 1.21 -4.56 -5.86
N GLY A 45 0.96 -5.04 -4.64
CA GLY A 45 1.63 -6.21 -4.10
C GLY A 45 0.76 -7.01 -3.16
N LEU A 46 1.07 -8.30 -3.08
CA LEU A 46 0.47 -9.25 -2.15
C LEU A 46 1.56 -9.92 -1.32
N GLY A 47 1.22 -10.32 -0.12
CA GLY A 47 2.17 -10.90 0.79
C GLY A 47 1.54 -11.57 2.01
N TYR A 48 2.39 -11.85 2.96
CA TYR A 48 2.02 -12.38 4.26
C TYR A 48 2.46 -11.38 5.33
N GLY A 49 1.56 -11.11 6.27
CA GLY A 49 1.79 -10.16 7.36
C GLY A 49 1.59 -10.79 8.72
N SER A 50 2.23 -10.19 9.71
CA SER A 50 2.14 -10.55 11.11
C SER A 50 1.69 -9.35 11.92
N LEU A 51 0.48 -9.44 12.48
CA LEU A 51 -0.13 -8.43 13.36
C LEU A 51 0.36 -8.61 14.79
N GLY A 52 0.79 -7.52 15.41
CA GLY A 52 0.99 -7.39 16.85
C GLY A 52 0.13 -6.25 17.39
N CYS A 53 -0.31 -6.36 18.63
CA CYS A 53 -1.10 -5.33 19.33
C CYS A 53 -0.69 -5.26 20.79
N GLN A 54 -0.90 -4.10 21.44
CA GLN A 54 -0.67 -3.94 22.85
C GLN A 54 -1.66 -4.82 23.64
N GLY A 55 -1.16 -5.64 24.55
CA GLY A 55 -1.98 -6.60 25.33
C GLY A 55 -2.31 -7.92 24.61
N CYS A 56 -1.86 -8.11 23.38
CA CYS A 56 -2.00 -9.39 22.70
C CYS A 56 -0.93 -10.40 23.13
N ASN A 57 -1.32 -11.67 23.33
CA ASN A 57 -0.38 -12.76 23.57
C ASN A 57 0.24 -13.24 22.25
N GLY A 58 1.31 -12.55 21.79
CA GLY A 58 2.05 -12.89 20.58
C GLY A 58 1.53 -12.21 19.31
N ARG A 59 2.06 -12.63 18.17
CA ARG A 59 1.73 -12.09 16.85
C ARG A 59 0.86 -13.06 16.06
N THR A 60 -0.03 -12.51 15.25
CA THR A 60 -0.98 -13.30 14.46
C THR A 60 -0.70 -13.11 12.96
N GLY A 61 -0.48 -14.22 12.25
CA GLY A 61 -0.23 -14.22 10.82
C GLY A 61 -1.52 -14.16 9.99
N GLY A 62 -1.46 -13.48 8.83
CA GLY A 62 -2.57 -13.35 7.89
C GLY A 62 -2.13 -12.87 6.52
N MET A 63 -3.09 -12.80 5.59
CA MET A 63 -2.83 -12.24 4.26
C MET A 63 -2.61 -10.74 4.34
N SER A 64 -1.72 -10.23 3.51
CA SER A 64 -1.47 -8.79 3.42
C SER A 64 -1.31 -8.34 1.97
N GLY A 65 -1.47 -7.04 1.74
CA GLY A 65 -1.25 -6.45 0.44
C GLY A 65 -1.02 -4.96 0.54
N ASN A 66 -0.51 -4.40 -0.55
CA ASN A 66 -0.35 -2.97 -0.67
C ASN A 66 -0.72 -2.48 -2.08
N ILE A 67 -1.13 -1.23 -2.14
CA ILE A 67 -1.27 -0.47 -3.38
C ILE A 67 -0.66 0.90 -3.12
N ALA A 68 0.14 1.39 -4.06
CA ALA A 68 0.71 2.73 -3.98
C ALA A 68 0.77 3.37 -5.36
N LEU A 69 0.63 4.69 -5.39
CA LEU A 69 0.71 5.47 -6.62
C LEU A 69 1.25 6.86 -6.33
N GLY A 70 1.88 7.48 -7.32
CA GLY A 70 2.43 8.81 -7.14
C GLY A 70 3.25 9.29 -8.32
N GLY A 71 4.07 10.30 -8.07
CA GLY A 71 4.97 10.90 -9.05
C GLY A 71 6.40 11.01 -8.52
N SER A 72 7.32 11.20 -9.43
CA SER A 72 8.74 11.41 -9.11
C SER A 72 8.99 12.90 -8.86
N LEU A 73 9.55 13.22 -7.71
CA LEU A 73 10.10 14.57 -7.42
C LEU A 73 11.53 14.72 -7.97
N SER A 74 12.27 13.61 -7.98
CA SER A 74 13.62 13.54 -8.55
C SER A 74 13.92 12.09 -8.93
N GLU A 75 15.08 11.84 -9.55
CA GLU A 75 15.54 10.48 -9.87
C GLU A 75 15.72 9.56 -8.64
N LYS A 76 15.76 10.13 -7.44
CA LYS A 76 15.94 9.40 -6.18
C LYS A 76 14.75 9.45 -5.24
N VAL A 77 13.80 10.35 -5.48
CA VAL A 77 12.69 10.61 -4.55
C VAL A 77 11.36 10.54 -5.30
N LEU A 78 10.52 9.62 -4.88
CA LEU A 78 9.15 9.50 -5.35
C LEU A 78 8.22 9.84 -4.18
N LEU A 79 7.19 10.62 -4.48
CA LEU A 79 6.13 10.96 -3.53
C LEU A 79 4.81 10.36 -4.01
N GLY A 80 3.98 9.91 -3.07
CA GLY A 80 2.69 9.36 -3.43
C GLY A 80 1.81 9.03 -2.23
N VAL A 81 0.78 8.25 -2.50
CA VAL A 81 -0.12 7.68 -1.50
C VAL A 81 0.05 6.16 -1.50
N SER A 82 0.09 5.57 -0.33
CA SER A 82 0.17 4.13 -0.13
C SER A 82 -0.98 3.67 0.75
N SER A 83 -1.66 2.61 0.33
CA SER A 83 -2.61 1.85 1.13
C SER A 83 -2.01 0.48 1.42
N ASN A 84 -1.93 0.14 2.71
CA ASN A 84 -1.44 -1.15 3.18
C ASN A 84 -2.55 -1.83 3.97
N GLY A 85 -2.76 -3.12 3.73
CA GLY A 85 -3.81 -3.90 4.37
C GLY A 85 -3.32 -5.25 4.86
N TRP A 86 -3.92 -5.70 5.94
CA TRP A 86 -3.76 -7.03 6.50
C TRP A 86 -5.12 -7.57 6.92
N VAL A 87 -5.35 -8.84 6.68
CA VAL A 87 -6.61 -9.50 7.03
C VAL A 87 -6.39 -10.93 7.50
N LYS A 88 -7.14 -11.34 8.49
CA LYS A 88 -7.28 -12.72 8.95
C LYS A 88 -8.73 -13.03 9.26
N SER A 89 -9.22 -14.16 8.72
CA SER A 89 -10.53 -14.72 9.06
C SER A 89 -10.33 -16.07 9.72
N GLN A 90 -10.92 -16.27 10.90
CA GLN A 90 -10.86 -17.52 11.65
C GLN A 90 -12.10 -17.67 12.52
N ASN A 91 -12.74 -18.85 12.50
CA ASN A 91 -13.87 -19.20 13.35
C ASN A 91 -15.03 -18.16 13.31
N GLY A 92 -15.38 -17.66 12.11
CA GLY A 92 -16.44 -16.68 11.94
C GLY A 92 -16.09 -15.25 12.39
N THR A 93 -14.85 -15.01 12.80
CA THR A 93 -14.33 -13.68 13.11
C THR A 93 -13.36 -13.23 12.03
N THR A 94 -13.56 -12.04 11.48
CA THR A 94 -12.63 -11.39 10.55
C THR A 94 -12.04 -10.17 11.22
N LEU A 95 -10.71 -10.15 11.30
CA LEU A 95 -9.93 -9.01 11.77
C LEU A 95 -9.16 -8.42 10.60
N SER A 96 -9.23 -7.10 10.43
CA SER A 96 -8.46 -6.38 9.42
C SER A 96 -7.80 -5.14 10.00
N VAL A 97 -6.60 -4.85 9.50
CA VAL A 97 -5.85 -3.64 9.80
C VAL A 97 -5.43 -3.01 8.49
N ASN A 98 -5.75 -1.74 8.31
CA ASN A 98 -5.44 -0.99 7.10
C ASN A 98 -4.76 0.34 7.47
N ALA A 99 -3.90 0.84 6.59
CA ALA A 99 -3.31 2.17 6.73
C ALA A 99 -3.26 2.85 5.36
N ILE A 100 -3.68 4.12 5.32
CA ILE A 100 -3.54 5.00 4.15
C ILE A 100 -2.57 6.11 4.54
N THR A 101 -1.48 6.22 3.81
CA THR A 101 -0.38 7.14 4.15
C THR A 101 0.05 7.97 2.94
N ALA A 102 0.38 9.23 3.17
CA ALA A 102 1.27 9.95 2.28
C ALA A 102 2.66 9.35 2.45
N ALA A 103 3.28 8.92 1.37
CA ALA A 103 4.47 8.11 1.39
C ALA A 103 5.58 8.67 0.50
N VAL A 104 6.80 8.57 0.98
CA VAL A 104 8.03 8.88 0.24
C VAL A 104 8.79 7.59 0.01
N ARG A 105 9.17 7.34 -1.24
CA ARG A 105 10.08 6.27 -1.63
C ARG A 105 11.42 6.89 -2.02
N PHE A 106 12.48 6.51 -1.32
CA PHE A 106 13.83 7.04 -1.53
C PHE A 106 14.75 5.96 -2.09
N TYR A 107 15.38 6.24 -3.22
CA TYR A 107 16.39 5.41 -3.86
C TYR A 107 17.78 5.97 -3.57
N PRO A 108 18.63 5.30 -2.77
CA PRO A 108 20.01 5.75 -2.51
C PRO A 108 20.83 5.90 -3.80
N SER A 109 20.56 5.06 -4.78
CA SER A 109 21.17 5.14 -6.12
C SER A 109 20.09 5.40 -7.17
N ALA A 110 20.28 6.42 -8.02
CA ALA A 110 19.37 6.74 -9.12
C ALA A 110 19.26 5.62 -10.17
N ARG A 111 20.26 4.74 -10.26
CA ARG A 111 20.30 3.59 -11.18
C ARG A 111 20.04 2.25 -10.48
N GLY A 112 19.87 2.25 -9.16
CA GLY A 112 19.65 1.04 -8.36
C GLY A 112 18.17 0.74 -8.18
N GLY A 113 17.83 -0.53 -7.94
CA GLY A 113 16.46 -0.94 -7.61
C GLY A 113 16.12 -0.84 -6.12
N PHE A 114 17.11 -0.75 -5.23
CA PHE A 114 16.87 -0.67 -3.79
C PHE A 114 16.23 0.64 -3.39
N PHE A 115 15.19 0.57 -2.56
CA PHE A 115 14.54 1.76 -2.00
C PHE A 115 14.18 1.58 -0.52
N LEU A 116 14.09 2.72 0.14
CA LEU A 116 13.49 2.90 1.46
C LEU A 116 12.13 3.57 1.29
N LEU A 117 11.17 3.20 2.13
CA LEU A 117 9.81 3.71 2.13
C LEU A 117 9.48 4.24 3.51
N GLY A 118 8.89 5.43 3.57
CA GLY A 118 8.37 6.03 4.78
C GLY A 118 7.09 6.78 4.52
N GLY A 119 6.17 6.83 5.49
CA GLY A 119 4.92 7.56 5.32
C GLY A 119 4.17 7.79 6.63
N LEU A 120 3.30 8.78 6.62
CA LEU A 120 2.38 9.11 7.70
C LEU A 120 0.96 9.29 7.15
N GLY A 121 -0.04 8.96 7.95
CA GLY A 121 -1.43 9.06 7.53
C GLY A 121 -2.41 8.57 8.58
N VAL A 122 -3.41 7.83 8.13
CA VAL A 122 -4.46 7.26 8.99
C VAL A 122 -4.47 5.75 8.94
N GLY A 123 -4.69 5.12 10.09
CA GLY A 123 -4.85 3.70 10.23
C GLY A 123 -6.27 3.34 10.66
N PHE A 124 -6.71 2.14 10.32
CA PHE A 124 -8.03 1.60 10.65
C PHE A 124 -7.87 0.16 11.10
N VAL A 125 -8.50 -0.18 12.23
CA VAL A 125 -8.67 -1.56 12.68
C VAL A 125 -10.15 -1.87 12.64
N SER A 126 -10.52 -3.02 12.09
CA SER A 126 -11.91 -3.48 12.07
C SER A 126 -11.98 -4.94 12.46
N ALA A 127 -12.92 -5.25 13.33
CA ALA A 127 -13.27 -6.61 13.72
C ALA A 127 -14.74 -6.86 13.40
N ALA A 128 -15.02 -7.95 12.69
CA ALA A 128 -16.38 -8.37 12.37
C ALA A 128 -16.59 -9.80 12.84
N VAL A 129 -17.69 -10.05 13.55
CA VAL A 129 -18.11 -11.37 14.04
C VAL A 129 -19.40 -11.73 13.35
N THR A 130 -19.42 -12.88 12.66
CA THR A 130 -20.58 -13.36 11.93
C THR A 130 -21.75 -13.54 12.90
N GLY A 131 -22.88 -12.84 12.64
CA GLY A 131 -24.09 -12.89 13.45
C GLY A 131 -24.12 -11.91 14.65
N PHE A 132 -23.02 -11.22 15.00
CA PHE A 132 -22.94 -10.33 16.16
C PHE A 132 -22.61 -8.87 15.83
N GLY A 133 -22.26 -8.55 14.58
CA GLY A 133 -21.96 -7.19 14.16
C GLY A 133 -20.47 -6.92 13.95
N SER A 134 -20.13 -5.65 13.73
CA SER A 134 -18.76 -5.19 13.47
C SER A 134 -18.43 -3.94 14.25
N GLY A 135 -17.17 -3.82 14.67
CA GLY A 135 -16.59 -2.62 15.25
C GLY A 135 -15.40 -2.14 14.43
N SER A 136 -15.18 -0.84 14.38
CA SER A 136 -14.00 -0.26 13.75
C SER A 136 -13.48 0.91 14.55
N GLU A 137 -12.17 1.10 14.52
CA GLU A 137 -11.48 2.22 15.15
C GLU A 137 -10.44 2.79 14.19
N SER A 138 -10.20 4.09 14.28
CA SER A 138 -9.23 4.79 13.46
C SER A 138 -8.26 5.59 14.32
N GLY A 139 -7.05 5.81 13.79
CA GLY A 139 -6.01 6.55 14.50
C GLY A 139 -4.94 7.07 13.53
N VAL A 140 -3.87 7.61 14.11
CA VAL A 140 -2.70 8.01 13.33
C VAL A 140 -2.01 6.76 12.80
N GLY A 141 -1.68 6.80 11.51
CA GLY A 141 -0.99 5.71 10.81
C GLY A 141 0.45 6.09 10.44
N ALA A 142 1.37 5.13 10.57
CA ALA A 142 2.75 5.26 10.13
C ALA A 142 3.15 4.07 9.28
N LEU A 143 4.02 4.30 8.29
CA LEU A 143 4.54 3.30 7.38
C LEU A 143 6.06 3.42 7.30
N LEU A 144 6.75 2.30 7.42
CA LEU A 144 8.17 2.16 7.11
C LEU A 144 8.37 0.91 6.29
N GLY A 145 9.32 0.94 5.36
CA GLY A 145 9.59 -0.24 4.55
C GLY A 145 10.86 -0.12 3.72
N LEU A 146 11.14 -1.20 3.03
CA LEU A 146 12.21 -1.30 2.05
C LEU A 146 11.81 -2.31 0.98
N GLY A 147 12.45 -2.21 -0.17
CA GLY A 147 12.23 -3.14 -1.26
C GLY A 147 13.27 -3.00 -2.35
N TYR A 148 13.11 -3.80 -3.37
CA TYR A 148 14.01 -3.81 -4.52
C TYR A 148 13.22 -3.96 -5.82
N ASP A 149 13.36 -3.03 -6.74
CA ASP A 149 12.73 -3.05 -8.07
C ASP A 149 13.62 -3.82 -9.07
N ILE A 150 13.22 -5.03 -9.42
CA ILE A 150 13.87 -5.88 -10.42
C ILE A 150 13.21 -5.57 -11.77
N PRO A 151 13.91 -5.00 -12.76
CA PRO A 151 13.33 -4.69 -14.06
C PRO A 151 12.96 -5.97 -14.82
N LEU A 152 11.69 -6.12 -15.20
CA LEU A 152 11.20 -7.18 -16.07
C LEU A 152 11.05 -6.68 -17.52
N SER A 153 10.68 -5.41 -17.67
CA SER A 153 10.58 -4.73 -18.97
C SER A 153 10.88 -3.24 -18.83
N HIS A 154 10.70 -2.48 -19.92
CA HIS A 154 10.88 -1.02 -19.91
C HIS A 154 10.04 -0.32 -18.82
N SER A 155 8.81 -0.77 -18.61
CA SER A 155 7.86 -0.12 -17.71
C SER A 155 7.45 -0.98 -16.51
N ILE A 156 7.81 -2.28 -16.47
CA ILE A 156 7.34 -3.22 -15.46
C ILE A 156 8.51 -3.72 -14.62
N ARG A 157 8.34 -3.70 -13.32
CA ARG A 157 9.31 -4.17 -12.33
C ARG A 157 8.66 -5.16 -11.36
N LEU A 158 9.36 -6.22 -11.03
CA LEU A 158 9.02 -7.09 -9.91
C LEU A 158 9.62 -6.50 -8.65
N THR A 159 8.82 -6.32 -7.62
CA THR A 159 9.20 -5.61 -6.39
C THR A 159 9.02 -6.51 -5.17
N PRO A 160 10.01 -7.33 -4.78
CA PRO A 160 10.05 -7.87 -3.43
C PRO A 160 10.14 -6.72 -2.42
N TYR A 161 9.33 -6.80 -1.35
CA TYR A 161 9.28 -5.77 -0.34
C TYR A 161 9.10 -6.33 1.07
N TRP A 162 9.55 -5.55 2.04
CA TRP A 162 9.16 -5.62 3.43
C TRP A 162 8.60 -4.26 3.86
N ASN A 163 7.42 -4.28 4.46
CA ASN A 163 6.79 -3.08 5.03
C ASN A 163 6.37 -3.35 6.48
N GLY A 164 6.54 -2.35 7.33
CA GLY A 164 5.92 -2.27 8.63
C GLY A 164 4.96 -1.09 8.65
N PHE A 165 3.70 -1.31 9.01
CA PHE A 165 2.76 -0.23 9.24
C PHE A 165 2.13 -0.37 10.62
N ALA A 166 1.87 0.77 11.25
CA ALA A 166 1.33 0.83 12.59
C ALA A 166 0.17 1.83 12.64
N MET A 167 -0.72 1.60 13.57
CA MET A 167 -1.80 2.51 13.93
C MET A 167 -1.76 2.72 15.44
N ASN A 168 -1.90 3.97 15.86
CA ASN A 168 -2.06 4.37 17.24
C ASN A 168 -3.35 5.16 17.39
N SER A 169 -4.20 4.73 18.32
CA SER A 169 -5.42 5.43 18.73
C SER A 169 -5.48 5.52 20.25
N SER A 170 -6.52 6.17 20.79
CA SER A 170 -6.72 6.29 22.23
C SER A 170 -6.89 4.93 22.95
N ASN A 171 -7.35 3.91 22.23
CA ASN A 171 -7.75 2.63 22.80
C ASN A 171 -6.95 1.43 22.26
N ILE A 172 -6.36 1.57 21.07
CA ILE A 172 -5.72 0.45 20.36
C ILE A 172 -4.41 0.89 19.73
N ASP A 173 -3.35 0.15 20.05
CA ASP A 173 -2.07 0.19 19.33
C ASP A 173 -1.91 -1.11 18.55
N ALA A 174 -1.82 -1.01 17.24
CA ALA A 174 -1.65 -2.15 16.35
C ALA A 174 -0.49 -1.91 15.38
N ASN A 175 0.30 -2.96 15.14
CA ASN A 175 1.36 -2.92 14.15
C ASN A 175 1.37 -4.20 13.31
N VAL A 176 1.67 -4.06 12.04
CA VAL A 176 1.77 -5.16 11.09
C VAL A 176 3.12 -5.09 10.41
N GLY A 177 3.90 -6.17 10.50
CA GLY A 177 5.04 -6.40 9.63
C GLY A 177 4.62 -7.33 8.50
N GLN A 178 4.93 -6.98 7.26
CA GLN A 178 4.58 -7.78 6.08
C GLN A 178 5.76 -7.95 5.12
N ILE A 179 5.82 -9.11 4.50
CA ILE A 179 6.71 -9.40 3.38
C ILE A 179 5.88 -9.80 2.17
N GLY A 180 6.30 -9.44 0.98
CA GLY A 180 5.54 -9.76 -0.21
C GLY A 180 6.27 -9.50 -1.52
N LEU A 181 5.54 -9.76 -2.59
CA LEU A 181 5.95 -9.48 -3.96
C LEU A 181 4.91 -8.56 -4.59
N GLY A 182 5.38 -7.57 -5.30
CA GLY A 182 4.55 -6.62 -6.03
C GLY A 182 5.02 -6.43 -7.46
N ILE A 183 4.17 -5.76 -8.22
CA ILE A 183 4.48 -5.24 -9.55
C ILE A 183 4.46 -3.71 -9.44
N THR A 184 5.52 -3.09 -9.92
CA THR A 184 5.62 -1.64 -10.07
C THR A 184 5.65 -1.29 -11.55
N VAL A 185 4.79 -0.35 -11.96
CA VAL A 185 4.72 0.20 -13.32
C VAL A 185 5.14 1.66 -13.29
N ARG A 186 5.94 2.09 -14.27
CA ARG A 186 6.45 3.47 -14.43
C ARG A 186 6.44 3.86 -15.88
#